data_073c729e0773e5de285a6fcc40a49778
#
_entry.id   073c729e0773e5de285a6fcc40a49778
#
_cell.length_a   1.000
_cell.length_b   1.000
_cell.length_c   1.000
_cell.angle_alpha   90.00
_cell.angle_beta   90.00
_cell.angle_gamma   90.00
#
_symmetry.space_group_name_H-M   'P 1'
#
loop_
_entity.id
_entity.type
_entity.pdbx_description
1 polymer ?
#
loop_
_entity_poly.entity_id
_entity_poly.type
_entity_poly.pdbx_seq_one_letter_code
_entity_poly.pdbx_strand_id
1 'polypeptide(L)'
;MNWRIIFRSLKNKDMQKRLLIVFGLIVAFRFMAHVPVPLANPTELRTVIQSVIGSSDFGGFLNLMSGGALSQISIVLVGMSPFITASIITQLLTKAIPKLEELHNDGESGRRKINQWTRVVTVPLAIVQSIAFVYILQQSVLANSSTGTTGTSIWQWAISVTAMTAGSILLMWIGELITEQGIGNGISLIIFAGIVSQLPNTFGTLINSLLSTTKGKLSIFGWFDVPVDPTTFWLLLILGTVGLVLLYFLVKINEAQRVITINYAKRVAGNTSYGGVKSILPIKLIAAGVIPVIFAVAFLSLPAFVGQVMRAMPGANHTIANNLIKWFQTPTAASFSNGDWTVAIYPILYFVLVIAFTYFYTGIVFNANEISENLQKQGGFIAGIRPGAQTEEYLTRTVNRLILFGSIALGIIAIMPFAIDYIFAQLGLNVSNLSIGGTGLLIVVTVGLETLRQINSHALMVTYDDFSIDDLDDGQTKKNRRKLLRLRRAA
;
A
#
# COMPACT_ATOMS: atom_id res chain seq x y z
N MET A 1 9.58 -14.90 -13.54
CA MET A 1 8.45 -15.44 -12.77
C MET A 1 7.95 -16.72 -13.44
N ASN A 2 8.03 -17.86 -12.76
CA ASN A 2 7.60 -19.15 -13.33
C ASN A 2 6.11 -19.41 -13.05
N TRP A 3 5.24 -18.99 -13.95
CA TRP A 3 3.78 -19.17 -13.84
C TRP A 3 3.37 -20.64 -13.60
N ARG A 4 4.15 -21.60 -14.15
CA ARG A 4 3.90 -23.04 -13.94
C ARG A 4 4.02 -23.47 -12.48
N ILE A 5 4.95 -22.87 -11.72
CA ILE A 5 5.13 -23.15 -10.29
C ILE A 5 3.96 -22.59 -9.50
N ILE A 6 3.53 -21.35 -9.82
CA ILE A 6 2.37 -20.71 -9.16
C ILE A 6 1.10 -21.54 -9.39
N PHE A 7 0.83 -21.98 -10.63
CA PHE A 7 -0.33 -22.83 -10.92
C PHE A 7 -0.27 -24.20 -10.23
N ARG A 8 0.93 -24.76 -10.05
CA ARG A 8 1.10 -26.03 -9.33
C ARG A 8 0.90 -25.85 -7.83
N SER A 9 1.40 -24.77 -7.23
CA SER A 9 1.22 -24.47 -5.82
C SER A 9 -0.23 -24.12 -5.47
N LEU A 10 -0.98 -23.52 -6.40
CA LEU A 10 -2.42 -23.28 -6.24
C LEU A 10 -3.24 -24.58 -6.11
N LYS A 11 -2.68 -25.74 -6.50
CA LYS A 11 -3.30 -27.06 -6.27
C LYS A 11 -3.07 -27.59 -4.85
N ASN A 12 -2.10 -27.05 -4.09
CA ASN A 12 -1.86 -27.47 -2.73
C ASN A 12 -2.97 -26.96 -1.81
N LYS A 13 -3.52 -27.85 -0.98
CA LYS A 13 -4.66 -27.59 -0.08
C LYS A 13 -4.36 -26.49 0.95
N ASP A 14 -3.11 -26.40 1.45
CA ASP A 14 -2.71 -25.39 2.42
C ASP A 14 -2.66 -23.99 1.81
N MET A 15 -2.12 -23.87 0.59
CA MET A 15 -2.15 -22.60 -0.14
C MET A 15 -3.58 -22.17 -0.49
N GLN A 16 -4.42 -23.11 -0.93
CA GLN A 16 -5.83 -22.83 -1.22
C GLN A 16 -6.56 -22.32 0.02
N LYS A 17 -6.35 -22.97 1.19
CA LYS A 17 -6.96 -22.55 2.46
C LYS A 17 -6.54 -21.13 2.85
N ARG A 18 -5.25 -20.80 2.78
CA ARG A 18 -4.72 -19.47 3.10
C ARG A 18 -5.28 -18.41 2.15
N LEU A 19 -5.28 -18.66 0.83
CA LEU A 19 -5.85 -17.77 -0.16
C LEU A 19 -7.35 -17.55 0.05
N LEU A 20 -8.09 -18.62 0.37
CA LEU A 20 -9.54 -18.55 0.65
C LEU A 20 -9.81 -17.72 1.89
N ILE A 21 -9.02 -17.88 2.95
CA ILE A 21 -9.14 -17.06 4.18
C ILE A 21 -8.88 -15.57 3.84
N VAL A 22 -7.81 -15.26 3.12
CA VAL A 22 -7.49 -13.87 2.73
C VAL A 22 -8.60 -13.28 1.87
N PHE A 23 -9.10 -14.04 0.89
CA PHE A 23 -10.22 -13.61 0.06
C PHE A 23 -11.48 -13.37 0.91
N GLY A 24 -11.80 -14.28 1.83
CA GLY A 24 -12.94 -14.13 2.75
C GLY A 24 -12.82 -12.89 3.65
N LEU A 25 -11.61 -12.58 4.14
CA LEU A 25 -11.34 -11.37 4.93
C LEU A 25 -11.49 -10.08 4.10
N ILE A 26 -11.07 -10.10 2.83
CA ILE A 26 -11.29 -8.97 1.90
C ILE A 26 -12.78 -8.78 1.62
N VAL A 27 -13.55 -9.86 1.44
CA VAL A 27 -15.00 -9.80 1.27
C VAL A 27 -15.68 -9.25 2.53
N ALA A 28 -15.24 -9.67 3.72
CA ALA A 28 -15.73 -9.13 4.99
C ALA A 28 -15.47 -7.62 5.11
N PHE A 29 -14.27 -7.16 4.74
CA PHE A 29 -13.95 -5.73 4.65
C PHE A 29 -14.90 -4.99 3.70
N ARG A 30 -15.15 -5.55 2.52
CA ARG A 30 -16.06 -4.95 1.54
C ARG A 30 -17.50 -4.87 2.04
N PHE A 31 -17.95 -5.90 2.74
CA PHE A 31 -19.26 -5.88 3.39
C PHE A 31 -19.37 -4.76 4.44
N MET A 32 -18.37 -4.63 5.31
CA MET A 32 -18.31 -3.56 6.31
C MET A 32 -18.30 -2.16 5.68
N ALA A 33 -17.65 -1.99 4.52
CA ALA A 33 -17.62 -0.72 3.77
C ALA A 33 -19.00 -0.29 3.25
N HIS A 34 -20.02 -1.17 3.25
CA HIS A 34 -21.37 -0.86 2.82
C HIS A 34 -22.36 -0.73 3.99
N VAL A 35 -21.93 -0.98 5.23
CA VAL A 35 -22.78 -0.78 6.41
C VAL A 35 -22.79 0.69 6.81
N PRO A 36 -23.92 1.41 6.65
CA PRO A 36 -23.98 2.85 6.92
C PRO A 36 -23.95 3.14 8.43
N VAL A 37 -23.38 4.30 8.80
CA VAL A 37 -23.41 4.82 10.16
C VAL A 37 -24.76 5.50 10.42
N PRO A 38 -25.41 5.31 11.56
CA PRO A 38 -26.72 5.88 11.86
C PRO A 38 -26.64 7.35 12.26
N LEU A 39 -26.18 8.24 11.36
CA LEU A 39 -25.99 9.67 11.61
C LEU A 39 -27.19 10.54 11.19
N ALA A 40 -27.82 10.22 10.06
CA ALA A 40 -28.97 10.92 9.49
C ALA A 40 -29.60 10.09 8.36
N ASN A 41 -30.63 10.64 7.69
CA ASN A 41 -31.22 9.98 6.52
C ASN A 41 -30.18 9.72 5.42
N PRO A 42 -30.03 8.48 4.93
CA PRO A 42 -28.99 8.11 3.96
C PRO A 42 -29.04 8.92 2.65
N THR A 43 -30.21 9.42 2.26
CA THR A 43 -30.41 10.19 1.04
C THR A 43 -29.88 11.62 1.15
N GLU A 44 -30.10 12.31 2.26
CA GLU A 44 -29.60 13.67 2.52
C GLU A 44 -28.07 13.67 2.68
N LEU A 45 -27.57 12.67 3.38
CA LEU A 45 -26.13 12.47 3.56
C LEU A 45 -25.40 12.19 2.24
N ARG A 46 -25.98 11.43 1.32
CA ARG A 46 -25.39 11.20 -0.01
C ARG A 46 -25.23 12.49 -0.83
N THR A 47 -26.21 13.37 -0.82
CA THR A 47 -26.13 14.66 -1.56
C THR A 47 -25.06 15.57 -0.97
N VAL A 48 -24.95 15.63 0.36
CA VAL A 48 -23.90 16.41 1.05
C VAL A 48 -22.51 15.85 0.77
N ILE A 49 -22.36 14.54 0.76
CA ILE A 49 -21.07 13.91 0.48
C ILE A 49 -20.65 14.07 -0.96
N GLN A 50 -21.57 13.94 -1.89
CA GLN A 50 -21.28 14.21 -3.30
C GLN A 50 -20.81 15.65 -3.51
N SER A 51 -21.34 16.61 -2.78
CA SER A 51 -20.87 18.00 -2.81
C SER A 51 -19.50 18.16 -2.12
N VAL A 52 -19.24 17.47 -1.02
CA VAL A 52 -17.96 17.52 -0.28
C VAL A 52 -16.86 16.74 -1.02
N ILE A 53 -17.17 15.55 -1.55
CA ILE A 53 -16.23 14.73 -2.34
C ILE A 53 -15.97 15.39 -3.69
N GLY A 54 -17.00 15.91 -4.35
CA GLY A 54 -16.89 16.53 -5.66
C GLY A 54 -16.20 17.89 -5.64
N SER A 55 -16.19 18.58 -4.50
CA SER A 55 -15.59 19.90 -4.33
C SER A 55 -14.22 19.88 -3.63
N SER A 56 -13.82 18.76 -3.01
CA SER A 56 -12.56 18.67 -2.27
C SER A 56 -11.76 17.41 -2.60
N ASP A 57 -10.52 17.62 -3.04
CA ASP A 57 -9.55 16.55 -3.33
C ASP A 57 -9.24 15.68 -2.12
N PHE A 58 -9.38 16.25 -0.93
CA PHE A 58 -9.26 15.51 0.34
C PHE A 58 -10.35 14.44 0.48
N GLY A 59 -11.59 14.74 0.06
CA GLY A 59 -12.66 13.76 0.02
C GLY A 59 -12.34 12.59 -0.92
N GLY A 60 -11.75 12.87 -2.08
CA GLY A 60 -11.29 11.85 -3.01
C GLY A 60 -10.19 10.96 -2.41
N PHE A 61 -9.20 11.55 -1.76
CA PHE A 61 -8.13 10.81 -1.07
C PHE A 61 -8.66 9.93 0.06
N LEU A 62 -9.51 10.47 0.93
CA LEU A 62 -10.14 9.71 2.00
C LEU A 62 -11.00 8.56 1.45
N ASN A 63 -11.69 8.80 0.36
CA ASN A 63 -12.48 7.78 -0.32
C ASN A 63 -11.61 6.64 -0.86
N LEU A 64 -10.42 6.94 -1.37
CA LEU A 64 -9.42 5.94 -1.77
C LEU A 64 -8.89 5.16 -0.57
N MET A 65 -8.50 5.85 0.51
CA MET A 65 -7.95 5.22 1.72
C MET A 65 -8.97 4.37 2.48
N SER A 66 -10.24 4.77 2.44
CA SER A 66 -11.35 4.03 3.07
C SER A 66 -11.95 2.95 2.14
N GLY A 67 -11.44 2.82 0.90
CA GLY A 67 -11.95 1.86 -0.08
C GLY A 67 -13.36 2.15 -0.56
N GLY A 68 -13.73 3.42 -0.72
CA GLY A 68 -15.08 3.83 -1.15
C GLY A 68 -16.08 3.97 -0.01
N ALA A 69 -15.66 3.76 1.23
CA ALA A 69 -16.52 3.84 2.41
C ALA A 69 -17.08 5.26 2.66
N LEU A 70 -16.37 6.29 2.18
CA LEU A 70 -16.82 7.68 2.28
C LEU A 70 -18.10 7.92 1.46
N SER A 71 -18.20 7.36 0.27
CA SER A 71 -19.39 7.49 -0.57
C SER A 71 -20.65 6.83 0.01
N GLN A 72 -20.48 5.91 0.95
CA GLN A 72 -21.55 5.16 1.61
C GLN A 72 -21.74 5.57 3.08
N ILE A 73 -20.89 6.46 3.64
CA ILE A 73 -20.81 6.80 5.08
C ILE A 73 -20.84 5.54 5.95
N SER A 74 -19.92 4.65 5.67
CA SER A 74 -19.89 3.38 6.36
C SER A 74 -19.20 3.48 7.72
N ILE A 75 -19.41 2.46 8.55
CA ILE A 75 -18.70 2.30 9.84
C ILE A 75 -17.17 2.30 9.66
N VAL A 76 -16.69 2.04 8.45
CA VAL A 76 -15.26 1.97 8.08
C VAL A 76 -14.78 3.29 7.47
N LEU A 77 -15.52 4.39 7.63
CA LEU A 77 -15.22 5.70 7.04
C LEU A 77 -13.82 6.21 7.38
N VAL A 78 -13.41 6.08 8.64
CA VAL A 78 -12.07 6.47 9.10
C VAL A 78 -10.97 5.56 8.51
N GLY A 79 -11.35 4.34 8.12
CA GLY A 79 -10.47 3.39 7.43
C GLY A 79 -9.27 2.96 8.28
N MET A 80 -8.14 2.76 7.60
CA MET A 80 -6.86 2.36 8.21
C MET A 80 -6.01 3.56 8.67
N SER A 81 -6.48 4.80 8.47
CA SER A 81 -5.70 6.01 8.76
C SER A 81 -5.18 6.08 10.21
N PRO A 82 -5.97 5.79 11.27
CA PRO A 82 -5.46 5.82 12.64
C PRO A 82 -4.33 4.82 12.88
N PHE A 83 -4.44 3.62 12.31
CA PHE A 83 -3.42 2.59 12.45
C PHE A 83 -2.13 2.95 11.70
N ILE A 84 -2.23 3.49 10.49
CA ILE A 84 -1.06 3.95 9.73
C ILE A 84 -0.34 5.05 10.50
N THR A 85 -1.08 6.03 11.03
CA THR A 85 -0.54 7.12 11.84
C THR A 85 0.13 6.58 13.11
N ALA A 86 -0.52 5.66 13.84
CA ALA A 86 0.04 5.00 15.01
C ALA A 86 1.33 4.24 14.69
N SER A 87 1.34 3.53 13.55
CA SER A 87 2.51 2.79 13.07
C SER A 87 3.69 3.70 12.76
N ILE A 88 3.44 4.84 12.08
CA ILE A 88 4.47 5.85 11.81
C ILE A 88 5.04 6.38 13.11
N ILE A 89 4.18 6.82 14.03
CA ILE A 89 4.59 7.36 15.34
C ILE A 89 5.42 6.33 16.10
N THR A 90 4.95 5.10 16.19
CA THR A 90 5.65 4.03 16.93
C THR A 90 7.01 3.70 16.30
N GLN A 91 7.11 3.64 14.97
CA GLN A 91 8.37 3.37 14.28
C GLN A 91 9.36 4.53 14.42
N LEU A 92 8.90 5.78 14.37
CA LEU A 92 9.74 6.94 14.62
C LEU A 92 10.24 6.95 16.06
N LEU A 93 9.38 6.68 17.04
CA LEU A 93 9.74 6.59 18.46
C LEU A 93 10.72 5.45 18.73
N THR A 94 10.59 4.32 18.02
CA THR A 94 11.53 3.19 18.14
C THR A 94 12.95 3.59 17.76
N LYS A 95 13.13 4.49 16.82
CA LYS A 95 14.46 5.00 16.45
C LYS A 95 14.91 6.21 17.29
N ALA A 96 13.98 6.98 17.85
CA ALA A 96 14.30 8.15 18.66
C ALA A 96 14.63 7.80 20.12
N ILE A 97 14.06 6.69 20.65
CA ILE A 97 14.21 6.29 22.05
C ILE A 97 15.07 5.05 22.14
N PRO A 98 16.30 5.11 22.75
CA PRO A 98 17.23 3.96 22.81
C PRO A 98 16.61 2.69 23.41
N LYS A 99 15.79 2.84 24.48
CA LYS A 99 15.10 1.69 25.11
C LYS A 99 14.15 0.95 24.19
N LEU A 100 13.50 1.66 23.25
CA LEU A 100 12.62 1.07 22.25
C LEU A 100 13.43 0.45 21.11
N GLU A 101 14.59 1.01 20.79
CA GLU A 101 15.50 0.44 19.81
C GLU A 101 16.10 -0.89 20.31
N GLU A 102 16.54 -0.94 21.57
CA GLU A 102 16.96 -2.17 22.23
C GLU A 102 15.86 -3.24 22.19
N LEU A 103 14.62 -2.84 22.53
CA LEU A 103 13.47 -3.73 22.47
C LEU A 103 13.20 -4.23 21.04
N HIS A 104 13.39 -3.39 20.01
CA HIS A 104 13.23 -3.78 18.62
C HIS A 104 14.28 -4.80 18.18
N ASN A 105 15.50 -4.65 18.67
CA ASN A 105 16.62 -5.53 18.38
C ASN A 105 16.57 -6.85 19.18
N ASP A 106 15.70 -6.96 20.18
CA ASP A 106 15.49 -8.15 21.02
C ASP A 106 14.76 -9.30 20.27
N GLY A 107 14.77 -9.25 18.95
CA GLY A 107 14.22 -10.27 18.05
C GLY A 107 12.71 -10.24 17.93
N GLU A 108 12.09 -11.41 17.73
CA GLU A 108 10.65 -11.52 17.47
C GLU A 108 9.78 -11.11 18.67
N SER A 109 10.26 -11.39 19.88
CA SER A 109 9.58 -11.02 21.13
C SER A 109 9.44 -9.51 21.27
N GLY A 110 10.51 -8.75 21.01
CA GLY A 110 10.51 -7.31 21.08
C GLY A 110 9.60 -6.67 19.99
N ARG A 111 9.68 -7.19 18.77
CA ARG A 111 8.80 -6.74 17.66
C ARG A 111 7.31 -6.96 17.97
N ARG A 112 6.96 -8.08 18.60
CA ARG A 112 5.58 -8.34 19.06
C ARG A 112 5.10 -7.31 20.07
N LYS A 113 5.94 -6.92 21.05
CA LYS A 113 5.61 -5.86 22.02
C LYS A 113 5.40 -4.50 21.34
N ILE A 114 6.27 -4.13 20.40
CA ILE A 114 6.12 -2.88 19.63
C ILE A 114 4.81 -2.87 18.86
N ASN A 115 4.44 -3.97 18.20
CA ASN A 115 3.16 -4.09 17.52
C ASN A 115 1.96 -3.97 18.48
N GLN A 116 2.04 -4.52 19.70
CA GLN A 116 1.03 -4.32 20.73
C GLN A 116 0.88 -2.84 21.12
N TRP A 117 1.99 -2.11 21.30
CA TRP A 117 1.97 -0.68 21.56
C TRP A 117 1.32 0.10 20.40
N THR A 118 1.62 -0.25 19.17
CA THR A 118 0.96 0.37 17.99
C THR A 118 -0.55 0.19 18.03
N ARG A 119 -1.04 -1.00 18.41
CA ARG A 119 -2.48 -1.26 18.56
C ARG A 119 -3.11 -0.38 19.65
N VAL A 120 -2.45 -0.26 20.81
CA VAL A 120 -2.95 0.56 21.93
C VAL A 120 -3.02 2.03 21.52
N VAL A 121 -1.99 2.56 20.82
CA VAL A 121 -1.97 3.94 20.32
C VAL A 121 -3.01 4.18 19.23
N THR A 122 -3.35 3.16 18.45
CA THR A 122 -4.39 3.26 17.40
C THR A 122 -5.76 3.60 17.97
N VAL A 123 -6.12 3.07 19.14
CA VAL A 123 -7.46 3.29 19.73
C VAL A 123 -7.75 4.76 20.01
N PRO A 124 -6.93 5.51 20.78
CA PRO A 124 -7.18 6.92 21.03
C PRO A 124 -7.14 7.76 19.75
N LEU A 125 -6.26 7.43 18.79
CA LEU A 125 -6.23 8.11 17.49
C LEU A 125 -7.50 7.86 16.68
N ALA A 126 -8.03 6.63 16.70
CA ALA A 126 -9.29 6.30 16.04
C ALA A 126 -10.47 7.07 16.66
N ILE A 127 -10.52 7.20 17.99
CA ILE A 127 -11.55 7.98 18.68
C ILE A 127 -11.47 9.46 18.26
N VAL A 128 -10.28 10.07 18.32
CA VAL A 128 -10.10 11.48 17.96
C VAL A 128 -10.48 11.74 16.50
N GLN A 129 -10.04 10.89 15.59
CA GLN A 129 -10.37 11.01 14.17
C GLN A 129 -11.87 10.78 13.92
N SER A 130 -12.51 9.82 14.58
CA SER A 130 -13.95 9.58 14.47
C SER A 130 -14.77 10.78 14.96
N ILE A 131 -14.41 11.37 16.10
CA ILE A 131 -15.02 12.60 16.63
C ILE A 131 -14.93 13.73 15.60
N ALA A 132 -13.74 13.95 15.06
CA ALA A 132 -13.51 15.00 14.08
C ALA A 132 -14.31 14.78 12.79
N PHE A 133 -14.39 13.54 12.30
CA PHE A 133 -15.20 13.21 11.11
C PHE A 133 -16.70 13.45 11.34
N VAL A 134 -17.25 12.98 12.47
CA VAL A 134 -18.66 13.19 12.78
C VAL A 134 -18.95 14.70 12.88
N TYR A 135 -18.03 15.46 13.45
CA TYR A 135 -18.16 16.93 13.57
C TYR A 135 -18.14 17.61 12.19
N ILE A 136 -17.22 17.25 11.28
CA ILE A 136 -17.15 17.79 9.91
C ILE A 136 -18.44 17.44 9.14
N LEU A 137 -18.92 16.20 9.24
CA LEU A 137 -20.14 15.76 8.57
C LEU A 137 -21.36 16.53 9.11
N GLN A 138 -21.48 16.71 10.42
CA GLN A 138 -22.57 17.47 11.02
C GLN A 138 -22.62 18.93 10.53
N GLN A 139 -21.46 19.61 10.50
CA GLN A 139 -21.37 20.97 9.99
C GLN A 139 -21.77 21.06 8.49
N SER A 140 -21.36 20.09 7.68
CA SER A 140 -21.71 20.04 6.26
C SER A 140 -23.20 19.79 6.03
N VAL A 141 -23.84 18.97 6.88
CA VAL A 141 -25.29 18.71 6.84
C VAL A 141 -26.07 19.94 7.29
N LEU A 142 -25.68 20.59 8.38
CA LEU A 142 -26.31 21.82 8.90
C LEU A 142 -26.21 22.99 7.91
N ALA A 143 -25.09 23.12 7.20
CA ALA A 143 -24.88 24.17 6.22
C ALA A 143 -25.78 24.03 4.98
N ASN A 144 -26.21 22.80 4.63
CA ASN A 144 -27.01 22.51 3.44
C ASN A 144 -28.49 22.22 3.73
N SER A 145 -28.88 22.02 4.99
CA SER A 145 -30.29 21.81 5.34
C SER A 145 -31.03 23.14 5.49
N SER A 146 -31.84 23.49 4.49
CA SER A 146 -32.75 24.62 4.54
C SER A 146 -33.92 24.45 5.53
N THR A 147 -34.06 23.28 6.13
CA THR A 147 -35.03 22.92 7.16
C THR A 147 -34.31 22.72 8.49
N GLY A 148 -34.21 23.76 9.28
CA GLY A 148 -33.51 23.86 10.57
C GLY A 148 -33.92 22.88 11.69
N THR A 149 -34.18 21.60 11.43
CA THR A 149 -34.77 20.66 12.39
C THR A 149 -34.02 19.33 12.56
N THR A 150 -32.75 19.23 12.21
CA THR A 150 -31.99 18.01 12.49
C THR A 150 -30.81 18.23 13.41
N GLY A 151 -31.10 18.63 14.65
CA GLY A 151 -30.16 18.43 15.75
C GLY A 151 -29.93 16.93 15.94
N THR A 152 -28.78 16.41 15.48
CA THR A 152 -28.41 15.03 15.82
C THR A 152 -28.39 14.88 17.34
N SER A 153 -29.16 13.93 17.86
CA SER A 153 -29.18 13.64 19.30
C SER A 153 -27.77 13.27 19.76
N ILE A 154 -27.38 13.66 20.99
CA ILE A 154 -26.11 13.29 21.60
C ILE A 154 -25.89 11.78 21.55
N TRP A 155 -26.96 10.98 21.66
CA TRP A 155 -26.92 9.53 21.53
C TRP A 155 -26.53 9.06 20.11
N GLN A 156 -27.10 9.66 19.07
CA GLN A 156 -26.74 9.34 17.67
C GLN A 156 -25.28 9.71 17.41
N TRP A 157 -24.82 10.81 17.95
CA TRP A 157 -23.43 11.24 17.86
C TRP A 157 -22.48 10.22 18.54
N ALA A 158 -22.78 9.83 19.77
CA ALA A 158 -21.99 8.86 20.51
C ALA A 158 -21.98 7.48 19.83
N ILE A 159 -23.12 7.00 19.32
CA ILE A 159 -23.23 5.76 18.57
C ILE A 159 -22.38 5.81 17.28
N SER A 160 -22.41 6.94 16.57
CA SER A 160 -21.65 7.11 15.32
C SER A 160 -20.15 7.10 15.58
N VAL A 161 -19.67 7.80 16.59
CA VAL A 161 -18.25 7.81 16.98
C VAL A 161 -17.79 6.41 17.40
N THR A 162 -18.58 5.73 18.23
CA THR A 162 -18.24 4.36 18.66
C THR A 162 -18.26 3.36 17.51
N ALA A 163 -19.23 3.48 16.59
CA ALA A 163 -19.33 2.60 15.41
C ALA A 163 -18.14 2.81 14.46
N MET A 164 -17.74 4.07 14.16
CA MET A 164 -16.57 4.36 13.33
C MET A 164 -15.26 3.90 13.98
N THR A 165 -15.12 4.11 15.29
CA THR A 165 -13.94 3.64 16.03
C THR A 165 -13.85 2.13 16.02
N ALA A 166 -14.95 1.43 16.29
CA ALA A 166 -15.02 -0.02 16.23
C ALA A 166 -14.70 -0.53 14.81
N GLY A 167 -15.25 0.10 13.77
CA GLY A 167 -14.96 -0.24 12.37
C GLY A 167 -13.47 -0.12 12.03
N SER A 168 -12.81 0.94 12.48
CA SER A 168 -11.37 1.14 12.29
C SER A 168 -10.52 0.08 13.01
N ILE A 169 -10.89 -0.29 14.24
CA ILE A 169 -10.21 -1.34 15.02
C ILE A 169 -10.42 -2.71 14.36
N LEU A 170 -11.62 -3.01 13.87
CA LEU A 170 -11.91 -4.25 13.14
C LEU A 170 -11.08 -4.34 11.85
N LEU A 171 -10.92 -3.23 11.12
CA LEU A 171 -10.06 -3.20 9.93
C LEU A 171 -8.60 -3.48 10.27
N MET A 172 -8.09 -2.88 11.34
CA MET A 172 -6.74 -3.17 11.84
C MET A 172 -6.58 -4.68 12.09
N TRP A 173 -7.54 -5.27 12.77
CA TRP A 173 -7.52 -6.70 13.08
C TRP A 173 -7.59 -7.58 11.82
N ILE A 174 -8.46 -7.25 10.86
CA ILE A 174 -8.52 -7.93 9.56
C ILE A 174 -7.16 -7.84 8.84
N GLY A 175 -6.52 -6.66 8.85
CA GLY A 175 -5.19 -6.47 8.24
C GLY A 175 -4.11 -7.36 8.87
N GLU A 176 -4.15 -7.51 10.18
CA GLU A 176 -3.24 -8.42 10.90
C GLU A 176 -3.50 -9.88 10.57
N LEU A 177 -4.77 -10.32 10.59
CA LEU A 177 -5.13 -11.69 10.21
C LEU A 177 -4.69 -12.03 8.78
N ILE A 178 -4.78 -11.09 7.84
CA ILE A 178 -4.26 -11.26 6.48
C ILE A 178 -2.74 -11.41 6.51
N THR A 179 -2.04 -10.58 7.29
CA THR A 179 -0.57 -10.64 7.41
C THR A 179 -0.10 -11.97 8.00
N GLU A 180 -0.81 -12.51 8.99
CA GLU A 180 -0.53 -13.82 9.60
C GLU A 180 -0.64 -14.98 8.61
N GLN A 181 -1.46 -14.86 7.55
CA GLN A 181 -1.52 -15.89 6.49
C GLN A 181 -0.25 -15.91 5.62
N GLY A 182 0.62 -14.89 5.68
CA GLY A 182 1.88 -14.83 4.95
C GLY A 182 1.75 -14.57 3.45
N ILE A 183 0.60 -14.09 2.96
CA ILE A 183 0.34 -13.83 1.53
C ILE A 183 0.62 -12.38 1.14
N GLY A 184 1.06 -11.56 2.06
CA GLY A 184 1.33 -10.14 1.84
C GLY A 184 1.25 -9.33 3.12
N ASN A 185 1.53 -8.04 3.01
CA ASN A 185 1.20 -7.10 4.07
C ASN A 185 -0.31 -6.83 4.03
N GLY A 186 -1.05 -7.24 5.07
CA GLY A 186 -2.51 -7.15 5.10
C GLY A 186 -3.03 -5.72 4.99
N ILE A 187 -2.32 -4.74 5.56
CA ILE A 187 -2.67 -3.32 5.45
C ILE A 187 -2.63 -2.88 4.00
N SER A 188 -1.52 -3.17 3.32
CA SER A 188 -1.35 -2.86 1.89
C SER A 188 -2.42 -3.54 1.03
N LEU A 189 -2.77 -4.80 1.35
CA LEU A 189 -3.82 -5.55 0.64
C LEU A 189 -5.22 -4.96 0.85
N ILE A 190 -5.56 -4.47 2.05
CA ILE A 190 -6.84 -3.78 2.29
C ILE A 190 -6.91 -2.48 1.48
N ILE A 191 -5.83 -1.68 1.47
CA ILE A 191 -5.77 -0.45 0.67
C ILE A 191 -5.89 -0.79 -0.82
N PHE A 192 -5.15 -1.80 -1.29
CA PHE A 192 -5.24 -2.31 -2.66
C PHE A 192 -6.67 -2.70 -3.03
N ALA A 193 -7.33 -3.51 -2.19
CA ALA A 193 -8.71 -3.94 -2.40
C ALA A 193 -9.68 -2.73 -2.43
N GLY A 194 -9.43 -1.74 -1.60
CA GLY A 194 -10.16 -0.48 -1.59
C GLY A 194 -10.05 0.27 -2.93
N ILE A 195 -8.84 0.43 -3.45
CA ILE A 195 -8.60 1.14 -4.73
C ILE A 195 -9.18 0.35 -5.89
N VAL A 196 -8.91 -0.95 -5.97
CA VAL A 196 -9.39 -1.83 -7.05
C VAL A 196 -10.92 -1.85 -7.12
N SER A 197 -11.59 -1.78 -5.99
CA SER A 197 -13.05 -1.78 -5.94
C SER A 197 -13.71 -0.54 -6.54
N GLN A 198 -12.96 0.55 -6.68
CA GLN A 198 -13.45 1.78 -7.32
C GLN A 198 -13.18 1.82 -8.82
N LEU A 199 -12.29 0.95 -9.33
CA LEU A 199 -11.98 0.90 -10.77
C LEU A 199 -13.23 0.74 -11.66
N PRO A 200 -14.23 -0.12 -11.35
CA PRO A 200 -15.42 -0.23 -12.18
C PRO A 200 -16.19 1.09 -12.28
N ASN A 201 -16.31 1.84 -11.19
CA ASN A 201 -16.99 3.15 -11.20
C ASN A 201 -16.19 4.18 -12.01
N THR A 202 -14.87 4.18 -11.87
CA THR A 202 -13.99 5.06 -12.65
C THR A 202 -14.07 4.72 -14.13
N PHE A 203 -14.04 3.45 -14.51
CA PHE A 203 -14.25 3.04 -15.90
C PHE A 203 -15.64 3.40 -16.42
N GLY A 204 -16.68 3.26 -15.59
CA GLY A 204 -18.03 3.68 -15.93
C GLY A 204 -18.14 5.19 -16.23
N THR A 205 -17.50 6.03 -15.40
CA THR A 205 -17.46 7.49 -15.64
C THR A 205 -16.66 7.84 -16.89
N LEU A 206 -15.54 7.14 -17.15
CA LEU A 206 -14.74 7.30 -18.35
C LEU A 206 -15.54 6.95 -19.62
N ILE A 207 -16.24 5.82 -19.62
CA ILE A 207 -17.09 5.38 -20.75
C ILE A 207 -18.23 6.39 -20.96
N ASN A 208 -18.89 6.82 -19.90
CA ASN A 208 -19.97 7.82 -20.00
C ASN A 208 -19.46 9.16 -20.52
N SER A 209 -18.26 9.62 -20.12
CA SER A 209 -17.65 10.84 -20.65
C SER A 209 -17.28 10.71 -22.14
N LEU A 210 -16.88 9.51 -22.55
CA LEU A 210 -16.55 9.19 -23.94
C LEU A 210 -17.78 9.16 -24.84
N LEU A 211 -18.90 8.58 -24.35
CA LEU A 211 -20.17 8.43 -25.06
C LEU A 211 -21.06 9.68 -25.00
N SER A 212 -20.64 10.75 -24.30
CA SER A 212 -21.43 11.97 -24.22
C SER A 212 -21.49 12.66 -25.59
N THR A 213 -22.58 12.44 -26.30
CA THR A 213 -22.88 12.89 -27.69
C THR A 213 -23.06 14.41 -27.88
N THR A 214 -22.89 15.20 -26.81
CA THR A 214 -23.15 16.66 -26.83
C THR A 214 -22.08 17.47 -27.56
N LYS A 215 -20.89 16.91 -27.84
CA LYS A 215 -19.74 17.69 -28.36
C LYS A 215 -19.20 17.29 -29.74
N GLY A 216 -19.74 16.29 -30.39
CA GLY A 216 -19.30 15.91 -31.72
C GLY A 216 -19.32 14.41 -32.00
N LYS A 217 -19.05 14.04 -33.25
CA LYS A 217 -18.90 12.65 -33.71
C LYS A 217 -17.47 12.48 -34.18
N LEU A 218 -16.83 11.39 -33.82
CA LEU A 218 -15.49 11.02 -34.30
C LEU A 218 -15.65 10.26 -35.61
N SER A 219 -15.30 10.91 -36.73
CA SER A 219 -15.26 10.24 -38.04
C SER A 219 -13.94 9.52 -38.19
N ILE A 220 -13.98 8.20 -38.24
CA ILE A 220 -12.79 7.35 -38.48
C ILE A 220 -12.69 7.11 -39.99
N PHE A 221 -11.69 7.67 -40.63
CA PHE A 221 -11.41 7.55 -42.08
C PHE A 221 -12.57 7.99 -42.99
N GLY A 222 -13.54 8.77 -42.47
CA GLY A 222 -14.73 9.17 -43.24
C GLY A 222 -15.75 8.06 -43.55
N TRP A 223 -15.55 6.87 -43.02
CA TRP A 223 -16.38 5.68 -43.29
C TRP A 223 -17.36 5.34 -42.17
N PHE A 224 -16.96 5.65 -40.93
CA PHE A 224 -17.82 5.37 -39.75
C PHE A 224 -17.81 6.57 -38.81
N ASP A 225 -19.01 7.07 -38.51
CA ASP A 225 -19.24 8.08 -37.46
C ASP A 225 -19.52 7.35 -36.14
N VAL A 226 -18.53 7.33 -35.26
CA VAL A 226 -18.73 6.81 -33.90
C VAL A 226 -19.20 7.96 -33.01
N PRO A 227 -20.28 7.77 -32.22
CA PRO A 227 -20.79 8.80 -31.31
C PRO A 227 -19.86 8.95 -30.07
N VAL A 228 -18.64 9.42 -30.31
CA VAL A 228 -17.59 9.60 -29.31
C VAL A 228 -17.03 11.01 -29.44
N ASP A 229 -16.87 11.71 -28.32
CA ASP A 229 -16.22 13.01 -28.30
C ASP A 229 -14.75 12.90 -28.71
N PRO A 230 -14.33 13.51 -29.85
CA PRO A 230 -12.95 13.40 -30.36
C PRO A 230 -11.91 13.87 -29.35
N THR A 231 -12.18 14.95 -28.61
CA THR A 231 -11.27 15.51 -27.61
C THR A 231 -11.04 14.55 -26.45
N THR A 232 -12.11 13.99 -25.92
CA THR A 232 -12.05 13.01 -24.82
C THR A 232 -11.38 11.71 -25.27
N PHE A 233 -11.59 11.27 -26.50
CA PHE A 233 -10.95 10.07 -27.07
C PHE A 233 -9.41 10.21 -27.13
N TRP A 234 -8.93 11.28 -27.75
CA TRP A 234 -7.47 11.52 -27.84
C TRP A 234 -6.84 11.70 -26.47
N LEU A 235 -7.53 12.37 -25.57
CA LEU A 235 -7.06 12.58 -24.20
C LEU A 235 -6.95 11.25 -23.43
N LEU A 236 -7.95 10.37 -23.53
CA LEU A 236 -7.89 9.03 -22.95
C LEU A 236 -6.79 8.17 -23.54
N LEU A 237 -6.57 8.26 -24.86
CA LEU A 237 -5.50 7.53 -25.52
C LEU A 237 -4.11 7.98 -25.05
N ILE A 238 -3.90 9.29 -24.92
CA ILE A 238 -2.66 9.86 -24.38
C ILE A 238 -2.48 9.43 -22.92
N LEU A 239 -3.51 9.60 -22.07
CA LEU A 239 -3.47 9.23 -20.66
C LEU A 239 -3.21 7.72 -20.49
N GLY A 240 -3.86 6.88 -21.26
CA GLY A 240 -3.63 5.44 -21.27
C GLY A 240 -2.21 5.06 -21.67
N THR A 241 -1.69 5.71 -22.71
CA THR A 241 -0.30 5.46 -23.16
C THR A 241 0.71 5.89 -22.10
N VAL A 242 0.54 7.08 -21.52
CA VAL A 242 1.39 7.56 -20.42
C VAL A 242 1.28 6.64 -19.21
N GLY A 243 0.07 6.19 -18.85
CA GLY A 243 -0.14 5.23 -17.78
C GLY A 243 0.59 3.89 -18.01
N LEU A 244 0.57 3.36 -19.23
CA LEU A 244 1.31 2.14 -19.58
C LEU A 244 2.83 2.34 -19.51
N VAL A 245 3.35 3.48 -19.95
CA VAL A 245 4.76 3.83 -19.83
C VAL A 245 5.18 3.93 -18.37
N LEU A 246 4.39 4.61 -17.54
CA LEU A 246 4.62 4.69 -16.09
C LEU A 246 4.63 3.31 -15.44
N LEU A 247 3.64 2.46 -15.78
CA LEU A 247 3.55 1.09 -15.30
C LEU A 247 4.80 0.30 -15.66
N TYR A 248 5.28 0.41 -16.89
CA TYR A 248 6.51 -0.26 -17.32
C TYR A 248 7.73 0.17 -16.49
N PHE A 249 7.93 1.49 -16.30
CA PHE A 249 9.04 2.01 -15.48
C PHE A 249 8.91 1.56 -14.02
N LEU A 250 7.71 1.61 -13.46
CA LEU A 250 7.44 1.20 -12.08
C LEU A 250 7.76 -0.27 -11.85
N VAL A 251 7.35 -1.15 -12.77
CA VAL A 251 7.67 -2.59 -12.70
C VAL A 251 9.18 -2.80 -12.79
N LYS A 252 9.85 -2.15 -13.75
CA LYS A 252 11.31 -2.26 -13.92
C LYS A 252 12.10 -1.83 -12.68
N ILE A 253 11.73 -0.71 -12.08
CA ILE A 253 12.40 -0.18 -10.89
C ILE A 253 12.13 -1.07 -9.66
N ASN A 254 10.89 -1.57 -9.53
CA ASN A 254 10.52 -2.47 -8.44
C ASN A 254 11.21 -3.85 -8.57
N GLU A 255 11.46 -4.32 -9.78
CA GLU A 255 12.18 -5.58 -10.03
C GLU A 255 13.71 -5.42 -10.01
N ALA A 256 14.23 -4.19 -10.05
CA ALA A 256 15.64 -3.95 -10.03
C ALA A 256 16.28 -4.41 -8.72
N GLN A 257 17.30 -5.27 -8.84
CA GLN A 257 18.02 -5.82 -7.69
C GLN A 257 19.52 -5.91 -7.97
N ARG A 258 20.33 -5.71 -6.95
CA ARG A 258 21.77 -5.99 -7.00
C ARG A 258 22.05 -7.33 -6.35
N VAL A 259 22.67 -8.24 -7.09
CA VAL A 259 23.03 -9.57 -6.62
C VAL A 259 24.44 -9.54 -6.08
N ILE A 260 24.62 -9.91 -4.80
CA ILE A 260 25.92 -10.10 -4.17
C ILE A 260 26.17 -11.61 -4.05
N THR A 261 27.31 -12.08 -4.56
CA THR A 261 27.71 -13.49 -4.45
C THR A 261 28.36 -13.78 -3.10
N ILE A 262 27.86 -14.79 -2.41
CA ILE A 262 28.38 -15.28 -1.14
C ILE A 262 28.99 -16.65 -1.39
N ASN A 263 30.23 -16.84 -0.95
CA ASN A 263 30.91 -18.13 -1.00
C ASN A 263 30.92 -18.75 0.40
N TYR A 264 30.57 -20.02 0.49
CA TYR A 264 30.69 -20.80 1.71
C TYR A 264 31.95 -21.63 1.69
N ALA A 265 32.66 -21.69 2.82
CA ALA A 265 33.90 -22.45 2.96
C ALA A 265 33.61 -23.95 2.73
N LYS A 266 34.49 -24.61 2.00
CA LYS A 266 34.48 -26.09 1.90
C LYS A 266 34.95 -26.70 3.21
N ARG A 267 34.15 -27.59 3.78
CA ARG A 267 34.58 -28.46 4.89
C ARG A 267 34.92 -29.82 4.34
N VAL A 268 36.11 -30.30 4.63
CA VAL A 268 36.57 -31.64 4.28
C VAL A 268 36.51 -32.49 5.54
N ALA A 269 35.69 -33.53 5.55
CA ALA A 269 35.60 -34.52 6.61
C ALA A 269 35.95 -35.90 6.03
N GLY A 270 37.19 -36.36 6.33
CA GLY A 270 37.73 -37.59 5.75
C GLY A 270 37.93 -37.46 4.23
N ASN A 271 37.44 -38.43 3.47
CA ASN A 271 37.56 -38.47 2.01
C ASN A 271 36.40 -37.79 1.26
N THR A 272 35.46 -37.13 1.98
CA THR A 272 34.31 -36.43 1.42
C THR A 272 34.43 -34.92 1.66
N SER A 273 34.21 -34.14 0.59
CA SER A 273 34.21 -32.68 0.63
C SER A 273 32.76 -32.19 0.70
N TYR A 274 32.40 -31.53 1.80
CA TYR A 274 31.10 -30.90 2.01
C TYR A 274 31.21 -29.38 1.89
N GLY A 275 30.24 -28.72 1.22
CA GLY A 275 30.22 -27.26 1.11
C GLY A 275 30.88 -26.74 -0.16
N GLY A 276 31.22 -25.45 -0.17
CA GLY A 276 31.76 -24.77 -1.36
C GLY A 276 30.67 -24.37 -2.34
N VAL A 277 29.41 -24.25 -1.84
CA VAL A 277 28.27 -23.76 -2.64
C VAL A 277 28.37 -22.24 -2.72
N LYS A 278 28.17 -21.72 -3.94
CA LYS A 278 27.99 -20.29 -4.17
C LYS A 278 26.51 -19.98 -3.98
N SER A 279 26.21 -19.08 -3.06
CA SER A 279 24.89 -18.52 -2.84
C SER A 279 24.82 -17.08 -3.33
N ILE A 280 23.62 -16.56 -3.51
CA ILE A 280 23.38 -15.19 -3.94
C ILE A 280 22.51 -14.46 -2.92
N LEU A 281 22.92 -13.24 -2.56
CA LEU A 281 22.12 -12.30 -1.76
C LEU A 281 21.57 -11.22 -2.66
N PRO A 282 20.28 -11.29 -3.06
CA PRO A 282 19.66 -10.26 -3.87
C PRO A 282 19.22 -9.08 -2.98
N ILE A 283 19.77 -7.90 -3.23
CA ILE A 283 19.37 -6.65 -2.57
C ILE A 283 18.52 -5.86 -3.54
N LYS A 284 17.24 -5.63 -3.21
CA LYS A 284 16.32 -4.86 -4.05
C LYS A 284 16.69 -3.38 -4.03
N LEU A 285 16.48 -2.68 -5.16
CA LEU A 285 16.65 -1.24 -5.26
C LEU A 285 15.66 -0.49 -4.35
N ILE A 286 14.41 -0.96 -4.29
CA ILE A 286 13.38 -0.49 -3.36
C ILE A 286 13.11 -1.62 -2.37
N ALA A 287 13.96 -1.72 -1.33
CA ALA A 287 13.80 -2.72 -0.28
C ALA A 287 12.56 -2.42 0.59
N ALA A 288 12.22 -1.16 0.74
CA ALA A 288 11.10 -0.67 1.55
C ALA A 288 9.70 -0.91 0.93
N GLY A 289 9.62 -1.30 -0.35
CA GLY A 289 8.34 -1.48 -1.05
C GLY A 289 7.54 -0.18 -1.20
N VAL A 290 6.21 -0.27 -1.06
CA VAL A 290 5.28 0.87 -1.17
C VAL A 290 5.04 1.60 0.15
N ILE A 291 5.47 1.05 1.27
CA ILE A 291 5.18 1.58 2.62
C ILE A 291 5.63 3.04 2.79
N PRO A 292 6.83 3.48 2.33
CA PRO A 292 7.24 4.88 2.41
C PRO A 292 6.30 5.85 1.71
N VAL A 293 5.71 5.44 0.60
CA VAL A 293 4.75 6.25 -0.16
C VAL A 293 3.46 6.42 0.63
N ILE A 294 2.93 5.33 1.20
CA ILE A 294 1.74 5.34 2.05
C ILE A 294 1.98 6.24 3.28
N PHE A 295 3.15 6.15 3.90
CA PHE A 295 3.53 6.97 5.04
C PHE A 295 3.62 8.46 4.70
N ALA A 296 4.22 8.80 3.55
CA ALA A 296 4.31 10.18 3.10
C ALA A 296 2.92 10.80 2.89
N VAL A 297 2.01 10.08 2.24
CA VAL A 297 0.63 10.53 2.03
C VAL A 297 -0.11 10.65 3.36
N ALA A 298 -0.01 9.66 4.24
CA ALA A 298 -0.66 9.68 5.55
C ALA A 298 -0.14 10.84 6.41
N PHE A 299 1.16 11.13 6.38
CA PHE A 299 1.76 12.25 7.10
C PHE A 299 1.27 13.60 6.57
N LEU A 300 1.18 13.77 5.25
CA LEU A 300 0.67 14.99 4.63
C LEU A 300 -0.82 15.20 4.87
N SER A 301 -1.58 14.11 5.01
CA SER A 301 -3.02 14.21 5.27
C SER A 301 -3.36 14.74 6.66
N LEU A 302 -2.44 14.61 7.65
CA LEU A 302 -2.69 15.05 9.02
C LEU A 302 -2.89 16.57 9.14
N PRO A 303 -1.99 17.45 8.63
CA PRO A 303 -2.21 18.89 8.69
C PRO A 303 -3.44 19.34 7.89
N ALA A 304 -3.72 18.71 6.74
CA ALA A 304 -4.93 18.97 5.97
C ALA A 304 -6.21 18.64 6.78
N PHE A 305 -6.20 17.51 7.48
CA PHE A 305 -7.29 17.10 8.36
C PHE A 305 -7.49 18.06 9.53
N VAL A 306 -6.40 18.47 10.21
CA VAL A 306 -6.45 19.48 11.28
C VAL A 306 -7.02 20.80 10.73
N GLY A 307 -6.60 21.24 9.55
CA GLY A 307 -7.14 22.41 8.88
C GLY A 307 -8.65 22.34 8.66
N GLN A 308 -9.17 21.18 8.23
CA GLN A 308 -10.60 20.98 8.05
C GLN A 308 -11.38 20.99 9.36
N VAL A 309 -10.85 20.36 10.41
CA VAL A 309 -11.45 20.42 11.75
C VAL A 309 -11.49 21.86 12.26
N MET A 310 -10.38 22.60 12.13
CA MET A 310 -10.33 24.02 12.52
C MET A 310 -11.33 24.87 11.72
N ARG A 311 -11.48 24.62 10.41
CA ARG A 311 -12.46 25.33 9.58
C ARG A 311 -13.89 25.07 10.03
N ALA A 312 -14.18 23.88 10.53
CA ALA A 312 -15.51 23.51 11.03
C ALA A 312 -15.80 24.13 12.43
N MET A 313 -14.77 24.48 13.23
CA MET A 313 -14.97 25.02 14.57
C MET A 313 -15.37 26.51 14.54
N PRO A 314 -16.47 26.91 15.19
CA PRO A 314 -16.82 28.31 15.36
C PRO A 314 -15.78 29.03 16.20
N GLY A 315 -15.29 30.20 15.73
CA GLY A 315 -14.28 31.00 16.44
C GLY A 315 -12.81 30.60 16.17
N ALA A 316 -12.54 29.58 15.37
CA ALA A 316 -11.19 29.26 14.94
C ALA A 316 -10.67 30.28 13.90
N ASN A 317 -9.36 30.40 13.82
CA ASN A 317 -8.74 31.28 12.81
C ASN A 317 -8.87 30.66 11.42
N HIS A 318 -9.89 31.08 10.67
CA HIS A 318 -10.19 30.56 9.32
C HIS A 318 -9.05 30.78 8.33
N THR A 319 -8.21 31.80 8.52
CA THR A 319 -7.05 32.05 7.65
C THR A 319 -6.00 30.94 7.79
N ILE A 320 -5.68 30.54 9.02
CA ILE A 320 -4.74 29.44 9.29
C ILE A 320 -5.33 28.12 8.78
N ALA A 321 -6.61 27.86 9.06
CA ALA A 321 -7.29 26.67 8.59
C ALA A 321 -7.27 26.53 7.06
N ASN A 322 -7.60 27.60 6.34
CA ASN A 322 -7.57 27.62 4.86
C ASN A 322 -6.15 27.47 4.33
N ASN A 323 -5.14 28.05 4.95
CA ASN A 323 -3.74 27.89 4.54
C ASN A 323 -3.26 26.44 4.74
N LEU A 324 -3.59 25.80 5.87
CA LEU A 324 -3.26 24.39 6.11
C LEU A 324 -3.92 23.49 5.05
N ILE A 325 -5.18 23.70 4.77
CA ILE A 325 -5.88 22.95 3.72
C ILE A 325 -5.19 23.18 2.38
N LYS A 326 -4.93 24.43 1.98
CA LYS A 326 -4.36 24.78 0.68
C LYS A 326 -2.95 24.20 0.47
N TRP A 327 -2.13 24.15 1.51
CA TRP A 327 -0.74 23.67 1.41
C TRP A 327 -0.61 22.13 1.46
N PHE A 328 -1.48 21.48 2.21
CA PHE A 328 -1.39 20.04 2.51
C PHE A 328 -2.48 19.19 1.83
N GLN A 329 -3.36 19.80 1.07
CA GLN A 329 -4.34 19.08 0.26
C GLN A 329 -3.73 18.67 -1.07
N THR A 330 -4.08 17.47 -1.57
CA THR A 330 -3.67 16.99 -2.89
C THR A 330 -4.18 17.95 -3.97
N PRO A 331 -3.29 18.52 -4.83
CA PRO A 331 -3.71 19.41 -5.89
C PRO A 331 -4.40 18.65 -7.02
N THR A 332 -5.43 19.26 -7.60
CA THR A 332 -6.09 18.81 -8.84
C THR A 332 -5.65 19.65 -10.04
N ALA A 333 -5.98 19.18 -11.24
CA ALA A 333 -5.79 19.96 -12.48
C ALA A 333 -6.43 21.36 -12.40
N ALA A 334 -7.61 21.48 -11.76
CA ALA A 334 -8.28 22.78 -11.56
C ALA A 334 -7.50 23.72 -10.63
N SER A 335 -6.82 23.17 -9.61
CA SER A 335 -6.00 23.96 -8.69
C SER A 335 -4.77 24.57 -9.38
N PHE A 336 -4.18 23.87 -10.35
CA PHE A 336 -3.05 24.36 -11.15
C PHE A 336 -3.44 25.44 -12.16
N SER A 337 -4.68 25.45 -12.61
CA SER A 337 -5.19 26.47 -13.56
C SER A 337 -5.18 27.90 -13.01
N ASN A 338 -5.24 28.06 -11.68
CA ASN A 338 -5.29 29.37 -11.02
C ASN A 338 -3.93 30.08 -10.89
N GLY A 339 -2.83 29.46 -11.32
CA GLY A 339 -1.49 30.07 -11.30
C GLY A 339 -0.86 30.27 -9.91
N ASP A 340 -1.46 29.72 -8.88
CA ASP A 340 -1.01 29.87 -7.48
C ASP A 340 0.21 28.98 -7.19
N TRP A 341 1.35 29.57 -6.86
CA TRP A 341 2.57 28.85 -6.46
C TRP A 341 2.39 27.91 -5.26
N THR A 342 1.41 28.20 -4.41
CA THR A 342 1.13 27.41 -3.19
C THR A 342 0.68 25.97 -3.51
N VAL A 343 0.16 25.73 -4.71
CA VAL A 343 -0.25 24.41 -5.18
C VAL A 343 0.95 23.47 -5.39
N ALA A 344 2.12 24.02 -5.69
CA ALA A 344 3.35 23.26 -5.87
C ALA A 344 3.97 22.76 -4.53
N ILE A 345 3.54 23.30 -3.38
CA ILE A 345 4.07 22.92 -2.07
C ILE A 345 3.80 21.44 -1.78
N TYR A 346 2.60 20.96 -2.05
CA TYR A 346 2.24 19.56 -1.80
C TYR A 346 3.13 18.57 -2.58
N PRO A 347 3.26 18.63 -3.91
CA PRO A 347 4.11 17.72 -4.68
C PRO A 347 5.59 17.76 -4.24
N ILE A 348 6.12 18.94 -3.93
CA ILE A 348 7.52 19.09 -3.48
C ILE A 348 7.70 18.43 -2.11
N LEU A 349 6.82 18.72 -1.16
CA LEU A 349 6.89 18.16 0.19
C LEU A 349 6.68 16.64 0.15
N TYR A 350 5.77 16.17 -0.70
CA TYR A 350 5.54 14.74 -0.93
C TYR A 350 6.80 14.03 -1.44
N PHE A 351 7.49 14.62 -2.41
CA PHE A 351 8.76 14.10 -2.92
C PHE A 351 9.82 13.96 -1.82
N VAL A 352 10.01 15.02 -1.05
CA VAL A 352 10.98 15.04 0.05
C VAL A 352 10.64 13.99 1.10
N LEU A 353 9.36 13.88 1.46
CA LEU A 353 8.90 12.90 2.43
C LEU A 353 9.03 11.45 1.92
N VAL A 354 8.74 11.18 0.67
CA VAL A 354 8.95 9.85 0.07
C VAL A 354 10.42 9.46 0.16
N ILE A 355 11.35 10.37 -0.16
CA ILE A 355 12.80 10.11 -0.03
C ILE A 355 13.15 9.86 1.44
N ALA A 356 12.74 10.75 2.35
CA ALA A 356 13.03 10.65 3.77
C ALA A 356 12.50 9.33 4.38
N PHE A 357 11.25 8.99 4.12
CA PHE A 357 10.65 7.74 4.60
C PHE A 357 11.27 6.51 3.95
N THR A 358 11.71 6.58 2.70
CA THR A 358 12.41 5.46 2.05
C THR A 358 13.74 5.17 2.73
N TYR A 359 14.52 6.21 3.06
CA TYR A 359 15.74 6.06 3.84
C TYR A 359 15.46 5.49 5.23
N PHE A 360 14.54 6.10 5.94
CA PHE A 360 14.17 5.72 7.28
C PHE A 360 13.69 4.27 7.35
N TYR A 361 12.74 3.89 6.49
CA TYR A 361 12.16 2.55 6.52
C TYR A 361 13.14 1.46 6.06
N THR A 362 13.99 1.75 5.08
CA THR A 362 15.00 0.77 4.65
C THR A 362 16.02 0.51 5.76
N GLY A 363 16.37 1.54 6.56
CA GLY A 363 17.23 1.37 7.75
C GLY A 363 16.61 0.49 8.85
N ILE A 364 15.27 0.38 8.89
CA ILE A 364 14.57 -0.53 9.82
C ILE A 364 14.54 -1.96 9.28
N VAL A 365 14.26 -2.10 7.98
CA VAL A 365 14.06 -3.42 7.33
C VAL A 365 15.39 -4.12 7.07
N PHE A 366 16.43 -3.38 6.72
CA PHE A 366 17.73 -3.94 6.36
C PHE A 366 18.75 -3.72 7.49
N ASN A 367 18.97 -4.77 8.30
CA ASN A 367 19.98 -4.77 9.35
C ASN A 367 21.27 -5.41 8.83
N ALA A 368 22.23 -4.59 8.39
CA ALA A 368 23.51 -5.05 7.84
C ALA A 368 24.35 -5.83 8.88
N ASN A 369 24.27 -5.44 10.16
CA ASN A 369 24.99 -6.11 11.26
C ASN A 369 24.48 -7.54 11.43
N GLU A 370 23.16 -7.74 11.58
CA GLU A 370 22.55 -9.06 11.74
C GLU A 370 22.87 -9.98 10.56
N ILE A 371 22.82 -9.45 9.32
CA ILE A 371 23.18 -10.20 8.11
C ILE A 371 24.65 -10.60 8.14
N SER A 372 25.57 -9.67 8.50
CA SER A 372 27.00 -9.94 8.58
C SER A 372 27.34 -11.00 9.62
N GLU A 373 26.74 -10.91 10.83
CA GLU A 373 26.91 -11.92 11.87
C GLU A 373 26.38 -13.30 11.44
N ASN A 374 25.19 -13.35 10.82
CA ASN A 374 24.61 -14.60 10.35
C ASN A 374 25.49 -15.25 9.27
N LEU A 375 26.03 -14.45 8.33
CA LEU A 375 26.99 -14.94 7.34
C LEU A 375 28.26 -15.48 8.00
N GLN A 376 28.79 -14.78 8.99
CA GLN A 376 30.00 -15.22 9.72
C GLN A 376 29.73 -16.52 10.48
N LYS A 377 28.61 -16.64 11.19
CA LYS A 377 28.20 -17.86 11.91
C LYS A 377 28.06 -19.08 10.99
N GLN A 378 27.59 -18.85 9.75
CA GLN A 378 27.42 -19.90 8.73
C GLN A 378 28.70 -20.18 7.92
N GLY A 379 29.79 -19.45 8.14
CA GLY A 379 31.04 -19.59 7.40
C GLY A 379 30.94 -19.05 5.96
N GLY A 380 29.99 -18.14 5.71
CA GLY A 380 29.83 -17.44 4.44
C GLY A 380 30.73 -16.19 4.39
N PHE A 381 31.29 -15.90 3.22
CA PHE A 381 32.09 -14.71 2.99
C PHE A 381 31.87 -14.13 1.59
N ILE A 382 32.07 -12.83 1.46
CA ILE A 382 32.04 -12.13 0.17
C ILE A 382 33.47 -12.13 -0.37
N ALA A 383 33.64 -12.47 -1.66
CA ALA A 383 34.97 -12.53 -2.27
C ALA A 383 35.70 -11.17 -2.14
N GLY A 384 36.90 -11.20 -1.57
CA GLY A 384 37.73 -10.00 -1.35
C GLY A 384 37.41 -9.17 -0.09
N ILE A 385 36.45 -9.61 0.75
CA ILE A 385 36.05 -8.90 1.96
C ILE A 385 36.16 -9.87 3.17
N ARG A 386 36.76 -9.41 4.28
CA ARG A 386 36.86 -10.21 5.51
C ARG A 386 35.49 -10.33 6.18
N PRO A 387 35.09 -11.51 6.65
CA PRO A 387 33.85 -11.69 7.43
C PRO A 387 33.88 -10.84 8.72
N GLY A 388 32.68 -10.36 9.12
CA GLY A 388 32.51 -9.50 10.29
C GLY A 388 32.36 -8.03 9.93
N ALA A 389 32.97 -7.11 10.66
CA ALA A 389 32.79 -5.65 10.53
C ALA A 389 33.02 -5.09 9.10
N GLN A 390 34.00 -5.65 8.36
CA GLN A 390 34.21 -5.20 6.96
C GLN A 390 33.05 -5.62 6.02
N THR A 391 32.44 -6.77 6.27
CA THR A 391 31.25 -7.21 5.51
C THR A 391 30.05 -6.31 5.83
N GLU A 392 29.87 -5.95 7.10
CA GLU A 392 28.83 -5.02 7.53
C GLU A 392 29.01 -3.64 6.87
N GLU A 393 30.22 -3.07 6.91
CA GLU A 393 30.51 -1.78 6.28
C GLU A 393 30.27 -1.80 4.76
N TYR A 394 30.68 -2.88 4.09
CA TYR A 394 30.44 -3.05 2.66
C TYR A 394 28.95 -3.14 2.32
N LEU A 395 28.19 -3.92 3.09
CA LEU A 395 26.74 -4.05 2.92
C LEU A 395 26.03 -2.72 3.14
N THR A 396 26.35 -2.04 4.25
CA THR A 396 25.79 -0.72 4.59
C THR A 396 26.07 0.31 3.49
N ARG A 397 27.33 0.39 3.03
CA ARG A 397 27.70 1.31 1.94
C ARG A 397 27.00 0.99 0.63
N THR A 398 26.84 -0.29 0.32
CA THR A 398 26.15 -0.74 -0.90
C THR A 398 24.66 -0.43 -0.83
N VAL A 399 24.03 -0.70 0.30
CA VAL A 399 22.60 -0.44 0.52
C VAL A 399 22.32 1.06 0.50
N ASN A 400 23.12 1.88 1.17
CA ASN A 400 22.94 3.34 1.15
C ASN A 400 22.99 3.93 -0.26
N ARG A 401 23.88 3.42 -1.12
CA ARG A 401 23.91 3.83 -2.54
C ARG A 401 22.66 3.40 -3.30
N LEU A 402 22.19 2.18 -3.07
CA LEU A 402 20.97 1.66 -3.70
C LEU A 402 19.73 2.45 -3.24
N ILE A 403 19.63 2.75 -1.94
CA ILE A 403 18.53 3.53 -1.39
C ILE A 403 18.49 4.92 -2.02
N LEU A 404 19.64 5.58 -2.19
CA LEU A 404 19.69 6.91 -2.77
C LEU A 404 19.07 6.93 -4.18
N PHE A 405 19.48 6.02 -5.06
CA PHE A 405 18.88 5.91 -6.39
C PHE A 405 17.43 5.44 -6.34
N GLY A 406 17.12 4.46 -5.49
CA GLY A 406 15.77 3.93 -5.34
C GLY A 406 14.77 4.94 -4.80
N SER A 407 15.16 5.75 -3.82
CA SER A 407 14.30 6.77 -3.22
C SER A 407 13.99 7.91 -4.18
N ILE A 408 15.01 8.38 -4.94
CA ILE A 408 14.82 9.41 -5.96
C ILE A 408 13.90 8.87 -7.07
N ALA A 409 14.16 7.66 -7.56
CA ALA A 409 13.34 7.04 -8.59
C ALA A 409 11.88 6.85 -8.13
N LEU A 410 11.67 6.39 -6.89
CA LEU A 410 10.34 6.25 -6.29
C LEU A 410 9.66 7.62 -6.13
N GLY A 411 10.39 8.64 -5.69
CA GLY A 411 9.91 10.00 -5.55
C GLY A 411 9.47 10.61 -6.89
N ILE A 412 10.27 10.43 -7.96
CA ILE A 412 9.91 10.89 -9.32
C ILE A 412 8.62 10.22 -9.79
N ILE A 413 8.50 8.89 -9.61
CA ILE A 413 7.28 8.17 -9.99
C ILE A 413 6.08 8.66 -9.17
N ALA A 414 6.28 8.95 -7.89
CA ALA A 414 5.23 9.42 -6.99
C ALA A 414 4.71 10.82 -7.39
N ILE A 415 5.57 11.70 -7.93
CA ILE A 415 5.19 13.05 -8.40
C ILE A 415 4.61 13.04 -9.82
N MET A 416 4.93 12.05 -10.64
CA MET A 416 4.53 12.01 -12.06
C MET A 416 3.04 12.32 -12.30
N PRO A 417 2.10 11.82 -11.52
CA PRO A 417 0.68 12.14 -11.69
C PRO A 417 0.39 13.63 -11.58
N PHE A 418 0.98 14.30 -10.58
CA PHE A 418 0.82 15.75 -10.40
C PHE A 418 1.44 16.55 -11.55
N ALA A 419 2.57 16.07 -12.10
CA ALA A 419 3.18 16.67 -13.27
C ALA A 419 2.28 16.53 -14.52
N ILE A 420 1.62 15.38 -14.67
CA ILE A 420 0.64 15.14 -15.74
C ILE A 420 -0.56 16.07 -15.59
N ASP A 421 -1.13 16.16 -14.38
CA ASP A 421 -2.26 17.05 -14.08
C ASP A 421 -1.90 18.53 -14.34
N TYR A 422 -0.67 18.94 -14.02
CA TYR A 422 -0.15 20.28 -14.34
C TYR A 422 -0.10 20.53 -15.85
N ILE A 423 0.44 19.57 -16.62
CA ILE A 423 0.55 19.70 -18.09
C ILE A 423 -0.85 19.81 -18.72
N PHE A 424 -1.80 19.00 -18.29
CA PHE A 424 -3.18 19.04 -18.79
C PHE A 424 -3.89 20.34 -18.40
N ALA A 425 -3.65 20.86 -17.20
CA ALA A 425 -4.19 22.15 -16.77
C ALA A 425 -3.67 23.29 -17.68
N GLN A 426 -2.38 23.30 -18.06
CA GLN A 426 -1.80 24.29 -18.98
C GLN A 426 -2.37 24.17 -20.41
N LEU A 427 -2.74 22.97 -20.83
CA LEU A 427 -3.40 22.74 -22.12
C LEU A 427 -4.90 23.08 -22.11
N GLY A 428 -5.45 23.55 -20.99
CA GLY A 428 -6.86 23.89 -20.84
C GLY A 428 -7.80 22.66 -20.84
N LEU A 429 -7.26 21.46 -20.65
CA LEU A 429 -8.01 20.21 -20.63
C LEU A 429 -8.41 19.87 -19.20
N ASN A 430 -9.71 19.96 -18.89
CA ASN A 430 -10.25 19.58 -17.59
C ASN A 430 -10.30 18.06 -17.46
N VAL A 431 -9.26 17.48 -16.87
CA VAL A 431 -9.09 16.02 -16.67
C VAL A 431 -9.53 15.57 -15.27
N SER A 432 -10.09 16.47 -14.46
CA SER A 432 -10.41 16.24 -13.04
C SER A 432 -11.23 14.96 -12.75
N ASN A 433 -12.01 14.49 -13.72
CA ASN A 433 -12.78 13.24 -13.63
C ASN A 433 -12.05 12.02 -14.25
N LEU A 434 -10.91 12.23 -14.91
CA LEU A 434 -10.19 11.21 -15.68
C LEU A 434 -8.89 10.77 -14.98
N SER A 435 -8.37 11.55 -14.04
CA SER A 435 -7.18 11.16 -13.30
C SER A 435 -7.54 10.03 -12.33
N ILE A 436 -7.23 8.80 -12.73
CA ILE A 436 -7.08 7.72 -11.77
C ILE A 436 -5.95 8.18 -10.86
N GLY A 437 -6.26 8.53 -9.61
CA GLY A 437 -5.29 9.11 -8.69
C GLY A 437 -3.96 8.36 -8.77
N GLY A 438 -2.93 9.04 -9.26
CA GLY A 438 -1.67 8.37 -9.65
C GLY A 438 -0.97 7.68 -8.49
N THR A 439 -1.20 8.16 -7.27
CA THR A 439 -0.79 7.46 -6.04
C THR A 439 -1.52 6.14 -5.89
N GLY A 440 -2.80 6.06 -6.27
CA GLY A 440 -3.58 4.83 -6.26
C GLY A 440 -3.03 3.79 -7.23
N LEU A 441 -2.69 4.19 -8.46
CA LEU A 441 -2.09 3.29 -9.45
C LEU A 441 -0.72 2.76 -8.98
N LEU A 442 0.12 3.61 -8.40
CA LEU A 442 1.40 3.22 -7.83
C LEU A 442 1.21 2.17 -6.73
N ILE A 443 0.27 2.39 -5.81
CA ILE A 443 -0.04 1.47 -4.72
C ILE A 443 -0.53 0.14 -5.29
N VAL A 444 -1.49 0.16 -6.23
CA VAL A 444 -2.07 -1.06 -6.84
C VAL A 444 -0.99 -1.90 -7.49
N VAL A 445 -0.12 -1.30 -8.30
CA VAL A 445 0.91 -2.05 -9.01
C VAL A 445 1.96 -2.60 -8.06
N THR A 446 2.44 -1.79 -7.11
CA THR A 446 3.51 -2.22 -6.20
C THR A 446 3.02 -3.29 -5.24
N VAL A 447 1.83 -3.13 -4.65
CA VAL A 447 1.23 -4.14 -3.75
C VAL A 447 0.92 -5.42 -4.52
N GLY A 448 0.38 -5.31 -5.74
CA GLY A 448 0.13 -6.47 -6.60
C GLY A 448 1.41 -7.27 -6.89
N LEU A 449 2.50 -6.59 -7.26
CA LEU A 449 3.80 -7.23 -7.49
C LEU A 449 4.39 -7.85 -6.22
N GLU A 450 4.27 -7.16 -5.10
CA GLU A 450 4.76 -7.66 -3.80
C GLU A 450 4.00 -8.91 -3.36
N THR A 451 2.68 -8.90 -3.46
CA THR A 451 1.82 -10.05 -3.17
C THR A 451 2.12 -11.24 -4.07
N LEU A 452 2.26 -11.01 -5.38
CA LEU A 452 2.65 -12.06 -6.32
C LEU A 452 4.02 -12.69 -5.99
N ARG A 453 4.99 -11.88 -5.57
CA ARG A 453 6.31 -12.38 -5.13
C ARG A 453 6.21 -13.22 -3.86
N GLN A 454 5.41 -12.79 -2.89
CA GLN A 454 5.22 -13.54 -1.65
C GLN A 454 4.51 -14.89 -1.92
N ILE A 455 3.49 -14.89 -2.78
CA ILE A 455 2.84 -16.11 -3.24
C ILE A 455 3.86 -17.03 -3.92
N ASN A 456 4.73 -16.49 -4.79
CA ASN A 456 5.75 -17.28 -5.48
C ASN A 456 6.80 -17.83 -4.50
N SER A 457 7.20 -17.07 -3.49
CA SER A 457 8.13 -17.52 -2.45
C SER A 457 7.56 -18.66 -1.61
N HIS A 458 6.31 -18.52 -1.16
CA HIS A 458 5.61 -19.60 -0.45
C HIS A 458 5.37 -20.83 -1.35
N ALA A 459 5.07 -20.62 -2.63
CA ALA A 459 4.90 -21.66 -3.60
C ALA A 459 6.17 -22.53 -3.75
N LEU A 460 7.34 -21.89 -3.77
CA LEU A 460 8.63 -22.58 -3.84
C LEU A 460 8.91 -23.40 -2.58
N MET A 461 8.61 -22.87 -1.39
CA MET A 461 8.76 -23.59 -0.13
C MET A 461 7.91 -24.87 -0.09
N VAL A 462 6.62 -24.74 -0.40
CA VAL A 462 5.69 -25.88 -0.41
C VAL A 462 6.07 -26.94 -1.46
N THR A 463 6.50 -26.51 -2.65
CA THR A 463 6.95 -27.44 -3.69
C THR A 463 8.22 -28.19 -3.27
N TYR A 464 9.11 -27.56 -2.49
CA TYR A 464 10.32 -28.20 -2.00
C TYR A 464 10.03 -29.28 -0.94
N ASP A 465 9.05 -29.03 -0.06
CA ASP A 465 8.59 -30.02 0.92
C ASP A 465 7.93 -31.23 0.26
N ASP A 466 7.11 -31.02 -0.78
CA ASP A 466 6.50 -32.12 -1.56
C ASP A 466 7.56 -33.00 -2.24
N PHE A 467 8.62 -32.41 -2.80
CA PHE A 467 9.74 -33.16 -3.39
C PHE A 467 10.53 -33.94 -2.35
N SER A 468 10.72 -33.42 -1.15
CA SER A 468 11.45 -34.09 -0.08
C SER A 468 10.68 -35.31 0.44
N ILE A 469 9.36 -35.26 0.48
CA ILE A 469 8.47 -36.36 0.91
C ILE A 469 8.40 -37.45 -0.17
N ASP A 470 8.25 -37.08 -1.44
CA ASP A 470 8.21 -38.04 -2.55
C ASP A 470 9.56 -38.79 -2.70
N ASP A 471 10.70 -38.11 -2.53
CA ASP A 471 12.02 -38.75 -2.56
C ASP A 471 12.25 -39.70 -1.37
N LEU A 472 11.67 -39.42 -0.21
CA LEU A 472 11.74 -40.31 0.96
C LEU A 472 10.84 -41.54 0.78
N ASP A 473 9.66 -41.38 0.20
CA ASP A 473 8.74 -42.49 -0.10
C ASP A 473 9.28 -43.40 -1.22
N ASP A 474 9.85 -42.83 -2.29
CA ASP A 474 10.50 -43.57 -3.37
C ASP A 474 11.77 -44.28 -2.86
N GLY A 475 12.51 -43.69 -1.91
CA GLY A 475 13.66 -44.28 -1.26
C GLY A 475 13.29 -45.50 -0.40
N GLN A 476 12.18 -45.42 0.35
CA GLN A 476 11.68 -46.53 1.18
C GLN A 476 11.07 -47.65 0.35
N THR A 477 10.29 -47.33 -0.69
CA THR A 477 9.72 -48.32 -1.59
C THR A 477 10.79 -49.05 -2.40
N LYS A 478 11.82 -48.36 -2.89
CA LYS A 478 12.96 -49.01 -3.56
C LYS A 478 13.79 -49.88 -2.60
N LYS A 479 13.96 -49.49 -1.37
CA LYS A 479 14.67 -50.25 -0.32
C LYS A 479 13.90 -51.50 0.09
N ASN A 480 12.59 -51.41 0.23
CA ASN A 480 11.71 -52.54 0.52
C ASN A 480 11.60 -53.52 -0.65
N ARG A 481 11.53 -53.04 -1.90
CA ARG A 481 11.55 -53.85 -3.13
C ARG A 481 12.88 -54.59 -3.26
N ARG A 482 14.02 -53.96 -2.99
CA ARG A 482 15.33 -54.64 -3.00
C ARG A 482 15.46 -55.69 -1.89
N LYS A 483 14.86 -55.48 -0.74
CA LYS A 483 14.81 -56.45 0.37
C LYS A 483 13.95 -57.68 0.02
N LEU A 484 12.81 -57.48 -0.57
CA LEU A 484 11.93 -58.54 -1.08
C LEU A 484 12.57 -59.35 -2.20
N LEU A 485 13.29 -58.70 -3.13
CA LEU A 485 14.01 -59.39 -4.22
C LEU A 485 15.21 -60.20 -3.71
N ARG A 486 15.86 -59.76 -2.62
CA ARG A 486 16.92 -60.53 -1.96
C ARG A 486 16.40 -61.77 -1.21
N LEU A 487 15.24 -61.63 -0.56
CA LEU A 487 14.58 -62.76 0.13
C LEU A 487 14.04 -63.82 -0.89
N ARG A 488 13.61 -63.40 -2.08
CA ARG A 488 13.17 -64.31 -3.14
C ARG A 488 14.31 -65.02 -3.87
N ARG A 489 15.56 -64.55 -3.77
CA ARG A 489 16.76 -65.21 -4.32
C ARG A 489 17.44 -66.09 -3.30
N ALA A 490 17.06 -66.03 -2.05
CA ALA A 490 17.61 -66.85 -0.98
C ALA A 490 16.70 -68.03 -0.56
N ALA A 491 15.47 -68.09 -1.13
CA ALA A 491 14.55 -69.22 -1.11
C ALA A 491 14.57 -69.93 -2.46
#